data_f2b6f75ca25a7ef3136c1a1fd41d9be7
#
_entry.id   f2b6f75ca25a7ef3136c1a1fd41d9be7
#
_cell.length_a   1.000
_cell.length_b   1.000
_cell.length_c   1.000
_cell.angle_alpha   90.00
_cell.angle_beta   90.00
_cell.angle_gamma   90.00
#
_symmetry.space_group_name_H-M   'P 1'
#
loop_
_entity.id
_entity.type
_entity.pdbx_description
1 polymer ?
#
loop_
_entity_poly.entity_id
_entity_poly.type
_entity_poly.pdbx_seq_one_letter_code
_entity_poly.pdbx_strand_id
1 'polypeptide(L)'
;MGGNFKSHGNCSPVAEYNYWCDPHAAQITFEKLGCKLEMVGLDVTRHIVLTPNHLEYMSRINAEMTAFITKITRFYFDFHWEYEHIIGCVINDPLALAYFINSEVCSGFDAYTDVVTDGIALGQTVVDQYDFYHKAKNSTILTQVNPSLFWEDFLTVLLDAQKDIIQDDLKNLQLES
;
A
#
# COMPACT_ATOMS: atom_id res chain seq x y z
N MET A 1 -6.89 -0.37 -3.06
CA MET A 1 -5.42 -0.59 -3.26
C MET A 1 -5.17 -0.93 -4.71
N GLY A 2 -4.25 -0.27 -5.37
CA GLY A 2 -3.85 -0.55 -6.77
C GLY A 2 -3.11 0.62 -7.41
N GLY A 3 -2.46 0.32 -8.55
CA GLY A 3 -1.76 1.29 -9.36
C GLY A 3 -0.43 1.78 -8.79
N ASN A 4 0.18 2.65 -9.57
CA ASN A 4 1.45 3.31 -9.21
C ASN A 4 1.56 4.62 -10.00
N PHE A 5 2.29 5.59 -9.46
CA PHE A 5 2.53 6.88 -10.13
C PHE A 5 4.01 7.02 -10.55
N LYS A 6 4.92 7.16 -9.58
CA LYS A 6 6.37 7.26 -9.81
C LYS A 6 7.10 5.97 -9.48
N SER A 7 6.49 5.11 -8.66
CA SER A 7 7.04 3.80 -8.36
C SER A 7 7.04 2.92 -9.62
N HIS A 8 8.02 2.05 -9.77
CA HIS A 8 7.96 1.00 -10.80
C HIS A 8 6.84 -0.01 -10.49
N GLY A 9 6.43 -0.80 -11.47
CA GLY A 9 5.47 -1.88 -11.30
C GLY A 9 6.00 -3.03 -10.42
N ASN A 10 5.13 -3.98 -10.09
CA ASN A 10 5.47 -5.19 -9.35
C ASN A 10 5.14 -6.49 -10.11
N CYS A 11 4.46 -6.41 -11.23
CA CYS A 11 4.23 -7.56 -12.14
C CYS A 11 4.65 -7.28 -13.59
N SER A 12 4.85 -6.02 -13.95
CA SER A 12 5.54 -5.57 -15.14
C SER A 12 6.41 -4.36 -14.78
N PRO A 13 7.31 -3.90 -15.66
CA PRO A 13 8.12 -2.71 -15.36
C PRO A 13 7.32 -1.46 -15.00
N VAL A 14 6.07 -1.37 -15.46
CA VAL A 14 5.25 -0.15 -15.37
C VAL A 14 3.92 -0.34 -14.65
N ALA A 15 3.47 -1.58 -14.41
CA ALA A 15 2.13 -1.84 -13.90
C ALA A 15 2.13 -2.53 -12.52
N GLU A 16 1.20 -2.10 -11.68
CA GLU A 16 0.83 -2.77 -10.45
C GLU A 16 -0.12 -3.93 -10.76
N TYR A 17 -0.05 -5.01 -9.98
CA TYR A 17 -0.70 -6.29 -10.20
C TYR A 17 -2.23 -6.19 -10.40
N ASN A 18 -2.93 -5.47 -9.56
CA ASN A 18 -4.40 -5.36 -9.64
C ASN A 18 -4.84 -4.71 -10.96
N TYR A 19 -4.17 -3.63 -11.37
CA TYR A 19 -4.47 -2.95 -12.63
C TYR A 19 -3.97 -3.72 -13.84
N TRP A 20 -2.89 -4.48 -13.70
CA TRP A 20 -2.41 -5.36 -14.77
C TRP A 20 -3.33 -6.56 -15.00
N CYS A 21 -3.94 -7.12 -13.94
CA CYS A 21 -4.87 -8.25 -14.05
C CYS A 21 -6.13 -7.91 -14.84
N ASP A 22 -6.70 -6.72 -14.61
CA ASP A 22 -7.86 -6.23 -15.37
C ASP A 22 -7.80 -4.71 -15.59
N PRO A 23 -6.99 -4.28 -16.57
CA PRO A 23 -6.82 -2.86 -16.85
C PRO A 23 -8.10 -2.20 -17.38
N HIS A 24 -8.98 -2.94 -18.04
CA HIS A 24 -10.27 -2.41 -18.49
C HIS A 24 -11.21 -2.12 -17.31
N ALA A 25 -11.28 -3.00 -16.33
CA ALA A 25 -12.06 -2.74 -15.11
C ALA A 25 -11.51 -1.55 -14.34
N ALA A 26 -10.17 -1.44 -14.21
CA ALA A 26 -9.51 -0.30 -13.58
C ALA A 26 -9.85 1.01 -14.31
N GLN A 27 -9.71 1.05 -15.64
CA GLN A 27 -10.06 2.22 -16.47
C GLN A 27 -11.52 2.62 -16.30
N ILE A 28 -12.46 1.67 -16.41
CA ILE A 28 -13.89 1.92 -16.26
C ILE A 28 -14.20 2.48 -14.87
N THR A 29 -13.50 2.02 -13.84
CA THR A 29 -13.67 2.52 -12.48
C THR A 29 -13.28 4.00 -12.39
N PHE A 30 -12.11 4.40 -12.92
CA PHE A 30 -11.73 5.81 -12.97
C PHE A 30 -12.69 6.69 -13.77
N GLU A 31 -13.23 6.16 -14.88
CA GLU A 31 -14.14 6.91 -15.75
C GLU A 31 -15.56 7.03 -15.20
N LYS A 32 -16.10 5.99 -14.54
CA LYS A 32 -17.54 5.84 -14.32
C LYS A 32 -17.98 5.66 -12.88
N LEU A 33 -17.06 5.69 -11.91
CA LEU A 33 -17.41 5.52 -10.49
C LEU A 33 -18.39 6.61 -9.98
N GLY A 34 -18.38 7.79 -10.61
CA GLY A 34 -19.26 8.90 -10.24
C GLY A 34 -18.81 9.70 -9.02
N CYS A 35 -17.73 9.31 -8.40
CA CYS A 35 -17.05 10.05 -7.35
C CYS A 35 -15.52 9.95 -7.56
N LYS A 36 -14.78 10.80 -6.85
CA LYS A 36 -13.30 10.78 -6.90
C LYS A 36 -12.78 9.51 -6.22
N LEU A 37 -11.86 8.81 -6.88
CA LEU A 37 -11.20 7.61 -6.37
C LEU A 37 -9.93 7.98 -5.62
N GLU A 38 -9.72 7.42 -4.44
CA GLU A 38 -8.47 7.58 -3.69
C GLU A 38 -7.57 6.38 -3.95
N MET A 39 -6.45 6.61 -4.65
CA MET A 39 -5.53 5.58 -5.08
C MET A 39 -4.42 5.37 -4.05
N VAL A 40 -4.47 4.24 -3.34
CA VAL A 40 -3.39 3.76 -2.46
C VAL A 40 -2.50 2.83 -3.28
N GLY A 41 -1.53 3.41 -3.98
CA GLY A 41 -0.67 2.71 -4.92
C GLY A 41 0.68 2.30 -4.34
N LEU A 42 1.54 1.70 -5.20
CA LEU A 42 2.87 1.24 -4.80
C LEU A 42 3.78 2.37 -4.29
N ASP A 43 3.47 3.63 -4.63
CA ASP A 43 4.21 4.80 -4.15
C ASP A 43 4.18 4.96 -2.63
N VAL A 44 3.13 4.50 -1.98
CA VAL A 44 2.99 4.54 -0.51
C VAL A 44 3.11 3.16 0.11
N THR A 45 2.59 2.10 -0.53
CA THR A 45 2.57 0.77 0.09
C THR A 45 3.97 0.19 0.27
N ARG A 46 4.91 0.49 -0.62
CA ARG A 46 6.32 0.02 -0.51
C ARG A 46 7.07 0.54 0.70
N HIS A 47 6.55 1.56 1.36
CA HIS A 47 7.12 2.03 2.63
C HIS A 47 6.61 1.24 3.84
N ILE A 48 5.63 0.35 3.66
CA ILE A 48 5.06 -0.46 4.74
C ILE A 48 5.49 -1.92 4.56
N VAL A 49 6.61 -2.26 5.19
CA VAL A 49 7.22 -3.59 5.09
C VAL A 49 7.09 -4.32 6.43
N LEU A 50 6.34 -5.42 6.45
CA LEU A 50 6.32 -6.34 7.57
C LEU A 50 7.63 -7.15 7.59
N THR A 51 8.52 -6.82 8.51
CA THR A 51 9.85 -7.45 8.63
C THR A 51 9.85 -8.61 9.64
N PRO A 52 10.89 -9.47 9.64
CA PRO A 52 11.08 -10.46 10.70
C PRO A 52 11.12 -9.85 12.12
N ASN A 53 11.64 -8.63 12.26
CA ASN A 53 11.67 -7.93 13.55
C ASN A 53 10.27 -7.55 14.03
N HIS A 54 9.37 -7.14 13.12
CA HIS A 54 7.96 -6.93 13.46
C HIS A 54 7.31 -8.23 13.95
N LEU A 55 7.54 -9.35 13.27
CA LEU A 55 6.99 -10.65 13.69
C LEU A 55 7.54 -11.09 15.04
N GLU A 56 8.83 -10.89 15.31
CA GLU A 56 9.43 -11.18 16.62
C GLU A 56 8.78 -10.33 17.73
N TYR A 57 8.62 -9.02 17.50
CA TYR A 57 7.95 -8.13 18.42
C TYR A 57 6.49 -8.55 18.69
N MET A 58 5.73 -8.76 17.62
CA MET A 58 4.34 -9.19 17.70
C MET A 58 4.17 -10.50 18.50
N SER A 59 5.13 -11.45 18.35
CA SER A 59 5.08 -12.73 19.04
C SER A 59 5.18 -12.61 20.56
N ARG A 60 5.82 -11.57 21.06
CA ARG A 60 5.95 -11.27 22.50
C ARG A 60 4.67 -10.71 23.10
N ILE A 61 3.81 -10.12 22.27
CA ILE A 61 2.53 -9.54 22.72
C ILE A 61 1.40 -10.53 22.51
N ASN A 62 1.27 -11.09 21.31
CA ASN A 62 0.20 -12.02 20.95
C ASN A 62 0.73 -13.13 20.04
N ALA A 63 1.22 -14.20 20.64
CA ALA A 63 1.84 -15.32 19.93
C ALA A 63 0.88 -16.06 18.99
N GLU A 64 -0.40 -16.17 19.35
CA GLU A 64 -1.41 -16.85 18.52
C GLU A 64 -1.69 -16.07 17.24
N MET A 65 -1.96 -14.77 17.35
CA MET A 65 -2.16 -13.89 16.21
C MET A 65 -0.92 -13.84 15.33
N THR A 66 0.27 -13.75 15.92
CA THR A 66 1.53 -13.72 15.16
C THR A 66 1.77 -15.03 14.41
N ALA A 67 1.46 -16.17 15.00
CA ALA A 67 1.57 -17.46 14.30
C ALA A 67 0.64 -17.53 13.07
N PHE A 68 -0.57 -16.98 13.19
CA PHE A 68 -1.49 -16.86 12.06
C PHE A 68 -0.92 -15.93 10.97
N ILE A 69 -0.48 -14.71 11.32
CA ILE A 69 0.10 -13.75 10.38
C ILE A 69 1.32 -14.35 9.69
N THR A 70 2.25 -14.94 10.43
CA THR A 70 3.44 -15.60 9.87
C THR A 70 3.08 -16.64 8.83
N LYS A 71 2.04 -17.42 9.10
CA LYS A 71 1.58 -18.49 8.19
C LYS A 71 1.00 -17.95 6.90
N ILE A 72 0.15 -16.93 6.96
CA ILE A 72 -0.48 -16.35 5.75
C ILE A 72 0.46 -15.48 4.94
N THR A 73 1.49 -14.88 5.56
CA THR A 73 2.46 -14.01 4.88
C THR A 73 3.67 -14.77 4.36
N ARG A 74 3.84 -16.05 4.65
CA ARG A 74 5.04 -16.84 4.25
C ARG A 74 5.34 -16.76 2.77
N PHE A 75 4.34 -16.97 1.92
CA PHE A 75 4.50 -16.85 0.47
C PHE A 75 4.97 -15.45 0.05
N TYR A 76 4.42 -14.39 0.69
CA TYR A 76 4.77 -13.00 0.40
C TYR A 76 6.23 -12.68 0.76
N PHE A 77 6.74 -13.21 1.88
CA PHE A 77 8.15 -13.06 2.25
C PHE A 77 9.07 -13.67 1.19
N ASP A 78 8.76 -14.90 0.74
CA ASP A 78 9.55 -15.59 -0.28
C ASP A 78 9.49 -14.85 -1.62
N PHE A 79 8.30 -14.38 -2.03
CA PHE A 79 8.10 -13.59 -3.25
C PHE A 79 8.91 -12.29 -3.23
N HIS A 80 8.79 -11.48 -2.17
CA HIS A 80 9.52 -10.21 -2.10
C HIS A 80 11.04 -10.39 -2.02
N TRP A 81 11.49 -11.47 -1.39
CA TRP A 81 12.91 -11.80 -1.42
C TRP A 81 13.39 -12.17 -2.81
N GLU A 82 12.67 -13.01 -3.52
CA GLU A 82 13.05 -13.50 -4.85
C GLU A 82 13.04 -12.40 -5.92
N TYR A 83 12.00 -11.56 -5.91
CA TYR A 83 11.76 -10.60 -7.00
C TYR A 83 12.16 -9.16 -6.68
N GLU A 84 12.09 -8.74 -5.43
CA GLU A 84 12.35 -7.36 -5.03
C GLU A 84 13.53 -7.22 -4.05
N HIS A 85 14.13 -8.32 -3.61
CA HIS A 85 15.24 -8.37 -2.64
C HIS A 85 14.94 -7.68 -1.31
N ILE A 86 13.69 -7.73 -0.86
CA ILE A 86 13.22 -7.17 0.40
C ILE A 86 13.25 -8.27 1.46
N ILE A 87 13.84 -7.99 2.63
CA ILE A 87 13.78 -8.85 3.82
C ILE A 87 12.48 -8.52 4.58
N GLY A 88 11.38 -9.18 4.18
CA GLY A 88 10.04 -8.89 4.68
C GLY A 88 9.01 -9.03 3.58
N CYS A 89 7.83 -8.48 3.80
CA CYS A 89 6.84 -8.35 2.74
C CYS A 89 6.11 -7.01 2.82
N VAL A 90 5.86 -6.41 1.67
CA VAL A 90 5.01 -5.21 1.56
C VAL A 90 3.57 -5.62 1.86
N ILE A 91 2.94 -4.97 2.85
CA ILE A 91 1.54 -5.25 3.21
C ILE A 91 0.61 -4.19 2.62
N ASN A 92 0.23 -4.40 1.38
CA ASN A 92 -0.45 -3.43 0.52
C ASN A 92 -1.86 -3.07 1.01
N ASP A 93 -2.75 -4.06 1.10
CA ASP A 93 -4.18 -3.84 1.40
C ASP A 93 -4.43 -3.33 2.83
N PRO A 94 -3.68 -3.75 3.86
CA PRO A 94 -3.80 -3.17 5.18
C PRO A 94 -3.59 -1.66 5.23
N LEU A 95 -2.65 -1.11 4.40
CA LEU A 95 -2.47 0.34 4.32
C LEU A 95 -3.70 1.05 3.73
N ALA A 96 -4.32 0.47 2.71
CA ALA A 96 -5.54 1.06 2.13
C ALA A 96 -6.70 1.08 3.14
N LEU A 97 -6.84 0.00 3.93
CA LEU A 97 -7.83 -0.05 5.00
C LEU A 97 -7.50 0.95 6.12
N ALA A 98 -6.25 1.04 6.53
CA ALA A 98 -5.80 2.00 7.54
C ALA A 98 -6.10 3.44 7.11
N TYR A 99 -5.79 3.80 5.86
CA TYR A 99 -6.11 5.10 5.29
C TYR A 99 -7.63 5.38 5.26
N PHE A 100 -8.44 4.38 4.94
CA PHE A 100 -9.90 4.52 4.98
C PHE A 100 -10.42 4.83 6.38
N ILE A 101 -9.82 4.24 7.41
CA ILE A 101 -10.17 4.47 8.82
C ILE A 101 -9.60 5.80 9.33
N ASN A 102 -8.36 6.10 8.99
CA ASN A 102 -7.62 7.27 9.43
C ASN A 102 -6.86 7.90 8.25
N SER A 103 -7.43 8.95 7.66
CA SER A 103 -6.85 9.60 6.47
C SER A 103 -5.53 10.34 6.74
N GLU A 104 -5.13 10.52 8.02
CA GLU A 104 -3.84 11.13 8.36
C GLU A 104 -2.63 10.23 8.08
N VAL A 105 -2.88 8.91 7.85
CA VAL A 105 -1.84 7.94 7.52
C VAL A 105 -1.17 8.24 6.18
N CYS A 106 -1.91 8.76 5.21
CA CYS A 106 -1.35 9.08 3.88
C CYS A 106 -1.77 10.48 3.43
N SER A 107 -0.98 11.06 2.53
CA SER A 107 -1.33 12.30 1.83
C SER A 107 -0.92 12.26 0.36
N GLY A 108 -1.53 13.13 -0.45
CA GLY A 108 -1.30 13.15 -1.88
C GLY A 108 -1.90 14.37 -2.58
N PHE A 109 -2.22 14.23 -3.84
CA PHE A 109 -2.75 15.32 -4.66
C PHE A 109 -3.84 14.80 -5.62
N ASP A 110 -4.70 15.73 -6.04
CA ASP A 110 -5.76 15.43 -7.00
C ASP A 110 -5.27 15.52 -8.44
N ALA A 111 -5.62 14.52 -9.26
CA ALA A 111 -5.27 14.46 -10.67
C ALA A 111 -6.38 13.82 -11.51
N TYR A 112 -6.30 14.03 -12.83
CA TYR A 112 -6.92 13.12 -13.77
C TYR A 112 -6.07 11.88 -13.89
N THR A 113 -6.69 10.72 -13.82
CA THR A 113 -6.00 9.43 -13.92
C THR A 113 -6.72 8.51 -14.90
N ASP A 114 -5.94 7.79 -15.66
CA ASP A 114 -6.38 6.78 -16.62
C ASP A 114 -5.48 5.55 -16.53
N VAL A 115 -5.88 4.44 -17.16
CA VAL A 115 -5.14 3.17 -17.16
C VAL A 115 -4.96 2.70 -18.60
N VAL A 116 -3.74 2.29 -18.95
CA VAL A 116 -3.43 1.74 -20.28
C VAL A 116 -3.97 0.33 -20.40
N THR A 117 -4.82 0.09 -21.41
CA THR A 117 -5.55 -1.18 -21.56
C THR A 117 -4.96 -2.15 -22.56
N ASP A 118 -3.89 -1.76 -23.28
CA ASP A 118 -3.24 -2.63 -24.29
C ASP A 118 -1.74 -2.33 -24.46
N GLY A 119 -1.07 -3.16 -25.25
CA GLY A 119 0.33 -2.99 -25.63
C GLY A 119 1.32 -3.25 -24.49
N ILE A 120 2.56 -2.78 -24.69
CA ILE A 120 3.68 -3.04 -23.75
C ILE A 120 3.50 -2.40 -22.37
N ALA A 121 2.67 -1.36 -22.29
CA ALA A 121 2.36 -0.62 -21.08
C ALA A 121 1.03 -1.02 -20.44
N LEU A 122 0.47 -2.19 -20.81
CA LEU A 122 -0.78 -2.69 -20.24
C LEU A 122 -0.78 -2.63 -18.71
N GLY A 123 -1.83 -2.03 -18.13
CA GLY A 123 -2.00 -1.85 -16.69
C GLY A 123 -1.27 -0.63 -16.11
N GLN A 124 -0.49 0.11 -16.92
CA GLN A 124 0.16 1.33 -16.44
C GLN A 124 -0.87 2.38 -16.05
N THR A 125 -0.69 2.96 -14.87
CA THR A 125 -1.45 4.12 -14.43
C THR A 125 -0.87 5.39 -15.04
N VAL A 126 -1.70 6.17 -15.72
CA VAL A 126 -1.35 7.47 -16.31
C VAL A 126 -1.95 8.56 -15.43
N VAL A 127 -1.10 9.26 -14.68
CA VAL A 127 -1.51 10.32 -13.75
C VAL A 127 -1.12 11.67 -14.31
N ASP A 128 -2.11 12.49 -14.65
CA ASP A 128 -1.91 13.84 -15.17
C ASP A 128 -1.76 14.86 -14.02
N GLN A 129 -0.56 14.89 -13.43
CA GLN A 129 -0.25 15.81 -12.33
C GLN A 129 -0.27 17.27 -12.76
N TYR A 130 0.07 17.56 -14.02
CA TYR A 130 0.29 18.92 -14.53
C TYR A 130 -0.81 19.41 -15.46
N ASP A 131 -1.93 18.69 -15.53
CA ASP A 131 -3.11 19.06 -16.31
C ASP A 131 -2.86 19.19 -17.82
N PHE A 132 -2.04 18.28 -18.38
CA PHE A 132 -1.77 18.25 -19.83
C PHE A 132 -3.01 17.95 -20.67
N TYR A 133 -3.91 17.13 -20.13
CA TYR A 133 -5.12 16.68 -20.84
C TYR A 133 -6.31 17.62 -20.61
N HIS A 134 -6.22 18.57 -19.69
CA HIS A 134 -7.30 19.50 -19.31
C HIS A 134 -8.63 18.78 -19.00
N LYS A 135 -8.53 17.63 -18.31
CA LYS A 135 -9.68 16.82 -17.90
C LYS A 135 -10.02 17.04 -16.42
N ALA A 136 -11.28 16.83 -16.09
CA ALA A 136 -11.72 16.88 -14.69
C ALA A 136 -10.96 15.85 -13.84
N LYS A 137 -10.47 16.26 -12.69
CA LYS A 137 -9.77 15.40 -11.73
C LYS A 137 -10.73 14.34 -11.20
N ASN A 138 -10.39 13.08 -11.42
CA ASN A 138 -11.20 11.92 -11.03
C ASN A 138 -10.60 11.12 -9.88
N SER A 139 -9.41 11.50 -9.41
CA SER A 139 -8.71 10.75 -8.38
C SER A 139 -7.86 11.62 -7.46
N THR A 140 -7.59 11.12 -6.25
CA THR A 140 -6.52 11.56 -5.35
C THR A 140 -5.43 10.49 -5.36
N ILE A 141 -4.21 10.88 -5.72
CA ILE A 141 -3.04 10.00 -5.79
C ILE A 141 -2.25 10.15 -4.50
N LEU A 142 -2.20 9.10 -3.69
CA LEU A 142 -1.42 9.12 -2.45
C LEU A 142 0.06 8.87 -2.75
N THR A 143 0.91 9.77 -2.26
CA THR A 143 2.35 9.76 -2.55
C THR A 143 3.24 9.89 -1.32
N GLN A 144 2.62 10.14 -0.18
CA GLN A 144 3.31 10.20 1.11
C GLN A 144 2.55 9.33 2.12
N VAL A 145 3.28 8.64 2.96
CA VAL A 145 2.74 7.82 4.04
C VAL A 145 3.49 8.16 5.34
N ASN A 146 2.79 8.05 6.46
CA ASN A 146 3.36 8.09 7.80
C ASN A 146 3.45 6.65 8.35
N PRO A 147 4.60 5.97 8.21
CA PRO A 147 4.72 4.58 8.65
C PRO A 147 4.52 4.41 10.15
N SER A 148 5.02 5.35 10.97
CA SER A 148 4.85 5.29 12.43
C SER A 148 3.37 5.24 12.81
N LEU A 149 2.57 6.16 12.25
CA LEU A 149 1.13 6.20 12.52
C LEU A 149 0.43 4.92 12.03
N PHE A 150 0.81 4.41 10.85
CA PHE A 150 0.28 3.15 10.34
C PHE A 150 0.57 2.00 11.30
N TRP A 151 1.84 1.82 11.72
CA TRP A 151 2.22 0.71 12.58
C TRP A 151 1.59 0.81 13.97
N GLU A 152 1.50 2.02 14.54
CA GLU A 152 0.78 2.25 15.80
C GLU A 152 -0.67 1.77 15.71
N ASP A 153 -1.43 2.27 14.73
CA ASP A 153 -2.84 1.94 14.57
C ASP A 153 -3.05 0.47 14.22
N PHE A 154 -2.26 -0.06 13.28
CA PHE A 154 -2.37 -1.44 12.81
C PHE A 154 -2.06 -2.45 13.91
N LEU A 155 -0.93 -2.30 14.63
CA LEU A 155 -0.53 -3.25 15.68
C LEU A 155 -1.42 -3.14 16.92
N THR A 156 -1.89 -1.94 17.26
CA THR A 156 -2.85 -1.75 18.36
C THR A 156 -4.10 -2.62 18.14
N VAL A 157 -4.67 -2.56 16.94
CA VAL A 157 -5.88 -3.32 16.60
C VAL A 157 -5.57 -4.80 16.43
N LEU A 158 -4.51 -5.13 15.69
CA LEU A 158 -4.17 -6.52 15.36
C LEU A 158 -3.80 -7.36 16.59
N LEU A 159 -3.11 -6.76 17.55
CA LEU A 159 -2.61 -7.46 18.74
C LEU A 159 -3.55 -7.33 19.95
N ASP A 160 -4.63 -6.54 19.84
CA ASP A 160 -5.52 -6.18 20.95
C ASP A 160 -4.74 -5.56 22.12
N ALA A 161 -3.83 -4.64 21.82
CA ALA A 161 -2.88 -4.05 22.76
C ALA A 161 -3.20 -2.57 23.03
N GLN A 162 -2.62 -2.02 24.10
CA GLN A 162 -2.75 -0.59 24.40
C GLN A 162 -1.87 0.23 23.47
N LYS A 163 -2.44 1.32 22.91
CA LYS A 163 -1.79 2.14 21.89
C LYS A 163 -0.50 2.82 22.39
N ASP A 164 -0.51 3.31 23.62
CA ASP A 164 0.65 3.96 24.25
C ASP A 164 1.84 3.01 24.42
N ILE A 165 1.58 1.74 24.76
CA ILE A 165 2.61 0.70 24.86
C ILE A 165 3.20 0.42 23.47
N ILE A 166 2.35 0.22 22.45
CA ILE A 166 2.80 -0.01 21.07
C ILE A 166 3.66 1.17 20.59
N GLN A 167 3.23 2.40 20.82
CA GLN A 167 3.94 3.60 20.41
C GLN A 167 5.33 3.71 21.04
N ASP A 168 5.44 3.48 22.35
CA ASP A 168 6.74 3.52 23.04
C ASP A 168 7.67 2.39 22.58
N ASP A 169 7.13 1.19 22.38
CA ASP A 169 7.90 0.04 21.94
C ASP A 169 8.42 0.21 20.50
N LEU A 170 7.59 0.68 19.57
CA LEU A 170 7.99 0.94 18.19
C LEU A 170 9.16 1.92 18.11
N LYS A 171 9.11 3.02 18.88
CA LYS A 171 10.20 4.00 18.98
C LYS A 171 11.46 3.38 19.55
N ASN A 172 11.36 2.68 20.68
CA ASN A 172 12.50 2.07 21.37
C ASN A 172 13.18 0.99 20.53
N LEU A 173 12.41 0.24 19.74
CA LEU A 173 12.89 -0.85 18.89
C LEU A 173 13.24 -0.40 17.45
N GLN A 174 13.00 0.88 17.11
CA GLN A 174 13.19 1.44 15.76
C GLN A 174 12.42 0.66 14.67
N LEU A 175 11.17 0.30 14.97
CA LEU A 175 10.29 -0.44 14.07
C LEU A 175 9.26 0.46 13.36
N GLU A 176 9.49 1.77 13.33
CA GLU A 176 8.58 2.78 12.75
C GLU A 176 8.74 2.97 11.24
N SER A 177 9.75 2.32 10.62
CA SER A 177 10.09 2.51 9.20
C SER A 177 9.96 1.23 8.39
#